data_82856486be22bb56ba5009f1684328cf
#
_entry.id   82856486be22bb56ba5009f1684328cf
#
_cell.length_a   1.000
_cell.length_b   1.000
_cell.length_c   1.000
_cell.angle_alpha   90.00
_cell.angle_beta   90.00
_cell.angle_gamma   90.00
#
_symmetry.space_group_name_H-M   'P 1'
#
loop_
_entity.id
_entity.type
_entity.pdbx_description
1 polymer ?
#
loop_
_entity_poly.entity_id
_entity_poly.type
_entity_poly.pdbx_seq_one_letter_code
_entity_poly.pdbx_strand_id
1 'polypeptide(L)'
;MALDEATSAFLAQMAESGGKALHEMTPEEARGLGAMLRGLYGAGPQMKQVRDLQVPVDGGEIAVRVLTPVEDPRGVLVYYHGGGWVIGAIDEFDTLGRILAERTGFTTVLVDYRLAPEHRYPVAVDDSWAAPQWVAANRAALAPNGPLV
;
A
#
# COMPACT_ATOMS: atom_id res chain seq x y z
N MET A 1 -1.62 -28.33 0.28
CA MET A 1 -0.29 -27.74 -0.02
C MET A 1 0.36 -27.49 1.32
N ALA A 2 1.58 -28.01 1.56
CA ALA A 2 2.27 -27.74 2.82
C ALA A 2 2.91 -26.35 2.77
N LEU A 3 2.94 -25.66 3.91
CA LEU A 3 3.69 -24.41 4.07
C LEU A 3 5.20 -24.72 4.04
N ASP A 4 6.01 -23.77 3.56
CA ASP A 4 7.45 -23.87 3.72
C ASP A 4 7.86 -23.71 5.20
N GLU A 5 9.10 -24.10 5.51
CA GLU A 5 9.60 -24.15 6.88
C GLU A 5 9.63 -22.75 7.53
N ALA A 6 10.03 -21.69 6.78
CA ALA A 6 10.13 -20.34 7.31
C ALA A 6 8.73 -19.77 7.63
N THR A 7 7.75 -19.99 6.75
CA THR A 7 6.37 -19.59 7.00
C THR A 7 5.77 -20.34 8.18
N SER A 8 6.04 -21.66 8.29
CA SER A 8 5.55 -22.47 9.40
C SER A 8 6.15 -22.00 10.74
N ALA A 9 7.44 -21.70 10.78
CA ALA A 9 8.12 -21.19 11.97
C ALA A 9 7.58 -19.81 12.39
N PHE A 10 7.36 -18.91 11.43
CA PHE A 10 6.78 -17.59 11.68
C PHE A 10 5.38 -17.69 12.29
N LEU A 11 4.51 -18.53 11.71
CA LEU A 11 3.17 -18.74 12.25
C LEU A 11 3.16 -19.37 13.64
N ALA A 12 4.07 -20.30 13.90
CA ALA A 12 4.24 -20.89 15.23
C ALA A 12 4.65 -19.82 16.27
N GLN A 13 5.62 -18.98 15.93
CA GLN A 13 6.05 -17.87 16.78
C GLN A 13 4.91 -16.88 17.06
N MET A 14 4.10 -16.55 16.05
CA MET A 14 2.92 -15.71 16.25
C MET A 14 1.91 -16.36 17.19
N ALA A 15 1.66 -17.65 17.05
CA ALA A 15 0.73 -18.38 17.92
C ALA A 15 1.23 -18.44 19.39
N GLU A 16 2.54 -18.61 19.58
CA GLU A 16 3.17 -18.63 20.91
C GLU A 16 3.14 -17.26 21.61
N SER A 17 3.08 -16.17 20.86
CA SER A 17 3.02 -14.81 21.42
C SER A 17 1.74 -14.52 22.22
N GLY A 18 0.74 -15.38 22.13
CA GLY A 18 -0.49 -15.33 22.95
C GLY A 18 -1.39 -14.12 22.68
N GLY A 19 -1.21 -13.45 21.54
CA GLY A 19 -2.03 -12.31 21.15
C GLY A 19 -3.47 -12.69 20.81
N LYS A 20 -4.37 -11.71 20.86
CA LYS A 20 -5.76 -11.87 20.35
C LYS A 20 -5.74 -12.27 18.88
N ALA A 21 -6.67 -13.09 18.47
CA ALA A 21 -6.89 -13.35 17.04
C ALA A 21 -7.40 -12.06 16.36
N LEU A 22 -7.04 -11.86 15.10
CA LEU A 22 -7.36 -10.62 14.36
C LEU A 22 -8.87 -10.28 14.39
N HIS A 23 -9.72 -11.29 14.35
CA HIS A 23 -11.19 -11.11 14.40
C HIS A 23 -11.74 -10.75 15.79
N GLU A 24 -10.92 -10.84 16.83
CA GLU A 24 -11.24 -10.46 18.22
C GLU A 24 -10.72 -9.06 18.56
N MET A 25 -9.91 -8.47 17.65
CA MET A 25 -9.33 -7.14 17.83
C MET A 25 -10.31 -6.04 17.42
N THR A 26 -10.22 -4.90 18.11
CA THR A 26 -10.82 -3.67 17.59
C THR A 26 -10.05 -3.21 16.34
N PRO A 27 -10.65 -2.36 15.47
CA PRO A 27 -9.93 -1.78 14.34
C PRO A 27 -8.62 -1.09 14.73
N GLU A 28 -8.60 -0.39 15.86
CA GLU A 28 -7.41 0.29 16.37
C GLU A 28 -6.32 -0.69 16.80
N GLU A 29 -6.65 -1.75 17.55
CA GLU A 29 -5.72 -2.80 17.95
C GLU A 29 -5.10 -3.49 16.71
N ALA A 30 -5.93 -3.81 15.71
CA ALA A 30 -5.49 -4.48 14.49
C ALA A 30 -4.57 -3.58 13.63
N ARG A 31 -4.85 -2.28 13.53
CA ARG A 31 -3.97 -1.30 12.88
C ARG A 31 -2.64 -1.15 13.61
N GLY A 32 -2.65 -1.18 14.94
CA GLY A 32 -1.42 -1.17 15.75
C GLY A 32 -0.51 -2.36 15.46
N LEU A 33 -1.07 -3.54 15.22
CA LEU A 33 -0.31 -4.73 14.85
C LEU A 33 0.39 -4.55 13.49
N GLY A 34 -0.28 -4.02 12.48
CA GLY A 34 0.30 -3.72 11.16
C GLY A 34 1.47 -2.75 11.26
N ALA A 35 1.31 -1.67 12.00
CA ALA A 35 2.37 -0.69 12.24
C ALA A 35 3.60 -1.31 12.93
N MET A 36 3.41 -2.24 13.87
CA MET A 36 4.50 -2.97 14.52
C MET A 36 5.27 -3.87 13.55
N LEU A 37 4.57 -4.58 12.66
CA LEU A 37 5.18 -5.47 11.68
C LEU A 37 5.99 -4.73 10.62
N ARG A 38 5.70 -3.45 10.34
CA ARG A 38 6.47 -2.60 9.44
C ARG A 38 7.97 -2.63 9.71
N GLY A 39 8.37 -2.65 10.97
CA GLY A 39 9.78 -2.71 11.39
C GLY A 39 10.54 -3.95 10.90
N LEU A 40 9.83 -5.03 10.55
CA LEU A 40 10.42 -6.27 10.08
C LEU A 40 10.81 -6.25 8.60
N TYR A 41 10.21 -5.37 7.81
CA TYR A 41 10.39 -5.39 6.35
C TYR A 41 11.61 -4.59 5.86
N GLY A 42 12.22 -3.77 6.73
CA GLY A 42 13.34 -2.89 6.37
C GLY A 42 12.93 -1.73 5.45
N ALA A 43 13.89 -0.90 5.09
CA ALA A 43 13.64 0.31 4.32
C ALA A 43 13.36 0.09 2.82
N GLY A 44 13.65 -1.11 2.31
CA GLY A 44 13.53 -1.40 0.88
C GLY A 44 14.56 -0.66 0.00
N PRO A 45 14.48 -0.83 -1.32
CA PRO A 45 15.37 -0.17 -2.28
C PRO A 45 15.25 1.35 -2.26
N GLN A 46 16.35 2.03 -2.59
CA GLN A 46 16.33 3.48 -2.77
C GLN A 46 15.61 3.85 -4.06
N MET A 47 14.79 4.90 -3.99
CA MET A 47 14.10 5.45 -5.15
C MET A 47 14.80 6.72 -5.63
N LYS A 48 14.75 6.99 -6.92
CA LYS A 48 15.16 8.26 -7.51
C LYS A 48 14.37 9.43 -6.90
N GLN A 49 13.08 9.22 -6.71
CA GLN A 49 12.19 10.19 -6.07
C GLN A 49 11.08 9.49 -5.28
N VAL A 50 10.74 10.07 -4.13
CA VAL A 50 9.55 9.74 -3.33
C VAL A 50 8.76 11.02 -3.12
N ARG A 51 7.46 10.99 -3.42
CA ARG A 51 6.54 12.11 -3.21
C ARG A 51 5.28 11.62 -2.53
N ASP A 52 4.90 12.26 -1.44
CA ASP A 52 3.57 12.09 -0.84
C ASP A 52 2.68 13.23 -1.36
N LEU A 53 1.56 12.88 -1.96
CA LEU A 53 0.63 13.81 -2.61
C LEU A 53 -0.79 13.57 -2.10
N GLN A 54 -1.65 14.59 -2.24
CA GLN A 54 -3.08 14.48 -1.94
C GLN A 54 -3.87 14.40 -3.26
N VAL A 55 -4.78 13.45 -3.32
CA VAL A 55 -5.68 13.26 -4.45
C VAL A 55 -7.08 13.67 -4.01
N PRO A 56 -7.70 14.67 -4.65
CA PRO A 56 -9.07 15.05 -4.36
C PRO A 56 -10.04 13.90 -4.67
N VAL A 57 -10.94 13.63 -3.72
CA VAL A 57 -12.00 12.64 -3.83
C VAL A 57 -13.32 13.23 -3.33
N ASP A 58 -14.43 12.54 -3.54
CA ASP A 58 -15.70 12.99 -2.96
C ASP A 58 -15.63 13.03 -1.44
N GLY A 59 -15.97 14.18 -0.87
CA GLY A 59 -15.97 14.41 0.58
C GLY A 59 -14.57 14.57 1.20
N GLY A 60 -13.49 14.82 0.42
CA GLY A 60 -12.16 15.11 0.98
C GLY A 60 -10.98 14.82 0.06
N GLU A 61 -9.93 14.31 0.64
CA GLU A 61 -8.69 13.96 -0.05
C GLU A 61 -8.18 12.62 0.48
N ILE A 62 -7.46 11.88 -0.37
CA ILE A 62 -6.71 10.68 0.02
C ILE A 62 -5.22 10.89 -0.24
N ALA A 63 -4.37 10.31 0.59
CA ALA A 63 -2.94 10.34 0.37
C ALA A 63 -2.54 9.29 -0.68
N VAL A 64 -1.55 9.64 -1.49
CA VAL A 64 -0.85 8.69 -2.35
C VAL A 64 0.64 8.89 -2.22
N ARG A 65 1.39 7.79 -2.21
CA ARG A 65 2.85 7.84 -2.27
C ARG A 65 3.33 7.41 -3.65
N VAL A 66 4.06 8.30 -4.32
CA VAL A 66 4.64 8.09 -5.64
C VAL A 66 6.11 7.71 -5.48
N LEU A 67 6.45 6.49 -5.87
CA LEU A 67 7.79 5.90 -5.82
C LEU A 67 8.34 5.80 -7.23
N THR A 68 9.27 6.68 -7.60
CA THR A 68 9.90 6.72 -8.92
C THR A 68 11.29 6.08 -8.84
N PRO A 69 11.52 4.91 -9.46
CA PRO A 69 12.78 4.18 -9.31
C PRO A 69 13.93 4.76 -10.13
N VAL A 70 13.66 5.29 -11.32
CA VAL A 70 14.63 5.76 -12.32
C VAL A 70 14.19 7.07 -12.97
N GLU A 71 15.06 7.71 -13.75
CA GLU A 71 14.77 8.98 -14.44
C GLU A 71 13.64 8.85 -15.48
N ASP A 72 13.65 7.76 -16.26
CA ASP A 72 12.65 7.48 -17.30
C ASP A 72 11.93 6.17 -16.98
N PRO A 73 10.87 6.23 -16.15
CA PRO A 73 10.14 5.03 -15.75
C PRO A 73 9.34 4.45 -16.92
N ARG A 74 9.29 3.12 -16.98
CA ARG A 74 8.68 2.36 -18.07
C ARG A 74 7.16 2.41 -18.09
N GLY A 75 6.53 2.88 -17.01
CA GLY A 75 5.08 2.99 -16.86
C GLY A 75 4.68 3.35 -15.44
N VAL A 76 3.40 3.27 -15.15
CA VAL A 76 2.84 3.49 -13.80
C VAL A 76 2.12 2.25 -13.32
N LEU A 77 2.38 1.84 -12.09
CA LEU A 77 1.68 0.78 -11.37
C LEU A 77 0.92 1.41 -10.20
N VAL A 78 -0.39 1.20 -10.14
CA VAL A 78 -1.20 1.62 -8.99
C VAL A 78 -1.38 0.44 -8.06
N TYR A 79 -1.02 0.62 -6.79
CA TYR A 79 -1.08 -0.43 -5.78
C TYR A 79 -2.08 -0.08 -4.68
N TYR A 80 -2.97 -1.00 -4.41
CA TYR A 80 -3.93 -0.95 -3.31
C TYR A 80 -3.55 -2.01 -2.28
N HIS A 81 -3.33 -1.58 -1.04
CA HIS A 81 -3.00 -2.52 0.03
C HIS A 81 -4.20 -3.37 0.44
N GLY A 82 -3.91 -4.56 0.98
CA GLY A 82 -4.90 -5.41 1.63
C GLY A 82 -5.28 -4.90 3.03
N GLY A 83 -6.19 -5.62 3.69
CA GLY A 83 -6.58 -5.31 5.08
C GLY A 83 -8.09 -5.28 5.31
N GLY A 84 -8.89 -5.86 4.40
CA GLY A 84 -10.35 -5.98 4.52
C GLY A 84 -11.05 -4.64 4.64
N TRP A 85 -10.49 -3.57 4.06
CA TRP A 85 -10.98 -2.19 4.11
C TRP A 85 -11.03 -1.58 5.53
N VAL A 86 -10.40 -2.23 6.51
CA VAL A 86 -10.38 -1.80 7.92
C VAL A 86 -8.98 -1.47 8.41
N ILE A 87 -7.97 -2.21 7.94
CA ILE A 87 -6.56 -2.08 8.33
C ILE A 87 -5.66 -1.85 7.12
N GLY A 88 -4.42 -1.46 7.38
CA GLY A 88 -3.42 -1.14 6.37
C GLY A 88 -3.22 0.36 6.19
N ALA A 89 -2.00 0.74 5.83
CA ALA A 89 -1.61 2.10 5.49
C ALA A 89 -0.45 2.05 4.49
N ILE A 90 -0.27 3.09 3.68
CA ILE A 90 0.82 3.14 2.69
C ILE A 90 2.19 2.93 3.30
N ASP A 91 2.39 3.35 4.54
CA ASP A 91 3.64 3.16 5.27
C ASP A 91 3.99 1.68 5.53
N GLU A 92 2.99 0.84 5.73
CA GLU A 92 3.18 -0.60 5.94
C GLU A 92 3.62 -1.31 4.65
N PHE A 93 3.24 -0.75 3.51
CA PHE A 93 3.50 -1.30 2.19
C PHE A 93 4.60 -0.55 1.42
N ASP A 94 5.28 0.42 2.05
CA ASP A 94 6.33 1.22 1.41
C ASP A 94 7.48 0.34 0.87
N THR A 95 7.98 -0.59 1.68
CA THR A 95 9.04 -1.53 1.27
C THR A 95 8.62 -2.38 0.07
N LEU A 96 7.40 -2.91 0.06
CA LEU A 96 6.86 -3.67 -1.07
C LEU A 96 6.73 -2.79 -2.32
N GLY A 97 6.21 -1.57 -2.17
CA GLY A 97 6.10 -0.60 -3.25
C GLY A 97 7.44 -0.28 -3.90
N ARG A 98 8.48 -0.10 -3.08
CA ARG A 98 9.86 0.12 -3.56
C ARG A 98 10.41 -1.09 -4.32
N ILE A 99 10.19 -2.30 -3.82
CA ILE A 99 10.60 -3.54 -4.50
C ILE A 99 9.88 -3.68 -5.85
N LEU A 100 8.58 -3.39 -5.89
CA LEU A 100 7.82 -3.40 -7.14
C LEU A 100 8.37 -2.36 -8.13
N ALA A 101 8.60 -1.12 -7.69
CA ALA A 101 9.14 -0.06 -8.52
C ALA A 101 10.52 -0.44 -9.09
N GLU A 102 11.43 -0.92 -8.24
CA GLU A 102 12.78 -1.33 -8.65
C GLU A 102 12.74 -2.47 -9.67
N ARG A 103 11.99 -3.54 -9.39
CA ARG A 103 11.96 -4.73 -10.25
C ARG A 103 11.24 -4.53 -11.57
N THR A 104 10.24 -3.68 -11.60
CA THR A 104 9.49 -3.40 -12.84
C THR A 104 10.08 -2.24 -13.64
N GLY A 105 10.76 -1.31 -12.97
CA GLY A 105 11.16 -0.02 -13.53
C GLY A 105 9.97 0.93 -13.72
N PHE A 106 8.83 0.66 -13.06
CA PHE A 106 7.64 1.50 -13.13
C PHE A 106 7.60 2.46 -11.95
N THR A 107 7.06 3.65 -12.16
CA THR A 107 6.60 4.48 -11.05
C THR A 107 5.49 3.73 -10.33
N THR A 108 5.65 3.46 -9.03
CA THR A 108 4.60 2.82 -8.22
C THR A 108 3.87 3.86 -7.40
N VAL A 109 2.56 3.87 -7.49
CA VAL A 109 1.67 4.75 -6.72
C VAL A 109 0.93 3.91 -5.68
N LEU A 110 1.30 4.08 -4.41
CA LEU A 110 0.60 3.47 -3.29
C LEU A 110 -0.59 4.35 -2.92
N VAL A 111 -1.76 3.76 -2.78
CA VAL A 111 -3.01 4.48 -2.50
C VAL A 111 -3.47 4.23 -1.06
N ASP A 112 -3.65 5.30 -0.30
CA ASP A 112 -4.14 5.29 1.08
C ASP A 112 -5.65 5.59 1.09
N TYR A 113 -6.44 4.66 0.57
CA TYR A 113 -7.88 4.80 0.51
C TYR A 113 -8.49 4.80 1.93
N ARG A 114 -9.56 5.55 2.12
CA ARG A 114 -10.21 5.70 3.43
C ARG A 114 -10.83 4.38 3.91
N LEU A 115 -10.67 4.10 5.21
CA LEU A 115 -10.98 2.82 5.82
C LEU A 115 -12.27 2.87 6.65
N ALA A 116 -12.94 1.74 6.77
CA ALA A 116 -13.99 1.50 7.74
C ALA A 116 -13.38 1.27 9.15
N PRO A 117 -14.15 1.53 10.22
CA PRO A 117 -15.56 1.93 10.28
C PRO A 117 -15.78 3.43 10.07
N GLU A 118 -14.74 4.26 10.04
CA GLU A 118 -14.82 5.72 9.92
C GLU A 118 -15.49 6.10 8.58
N HIS A 119 -15.09 5.39 7.51
CA HIS A 119 -15.61 5.59 6.16
C HIS A 119 -16.22 4.29 5.64
N ARG A 120 -17.54 4.17 5.77
CA ARG A 120 -18.26 2.96 5.37
C ARG A 120 -18.37 2.85 3.84
N TYR A 121 -18.67 1.64 3.38
CA TYR A 121 -19.01 1.41 1.97
C TYR A 121 -20.04 2.45 1.47
N PRO A 122 -19.86 3.03 0.26
CA PRO A 122 -18.89 2.66 -0.77
C PRO A 122 -17.57 3.45 -0.78
N VAL A 123 -17.24 4.26 0.25
CA VAL A 123 -16.16 5.25 0.24
C VAL A 123 -14.81 4.66 -0.23
N ALA A 124 -14.40 3.52 0.30
CA ALA A 124 -13.14 2.90 -0.12
C ALA A 124 -13.12 2.50 -1.61
N VAL A 125 -14.28 2.14 -2.17
CA VAL A 125 -14.44 1.81 -3.60
C VAL A 125 -14.33 3.07 -4.46
N ASP A 126 -14.99 4.14 -4.03
CA ASP A 126 -14.98 5.43 -4.73
C ASP A 126 -13.58 6.05 -4.73
N ASP A 127 -12.88 6.00 -3.59
CA ASP A 127 -11.48 6.42 -3.45
C ASP A 127 -10.56 5.59 -4.37
N SER A 128 -10.74 4.27 -4.35
CA SER A 128 -9.96 3.35 -5.19
C SER A 128 -10.21 3.58 -6.68
N TRP A 129 -11.38 4.07 -7.06
CA TRP A 129 -11.69 4.45 -8.44
C TRP A 129 -11.14 5.84 -8.80
N ALA A 130 -11.13 6.79 -7.88
CA ALA A 130 -10.59 8.12 -8.11
C ALA A 130 -9.06 8.11 -8.34
N ALA A 131 -8.33 7.25 -7.63
CA ALA A 131 -6.88 7.18 -7.73
C ALA A 131 -6.37 6.89 -9.17
N PRO A 132 -6.82 5.86 -9.92
CA PRO A 132 -6.35 5.61 -11.28
C PRO A 132 -6.79 6.71 -12.26
N GLN A 133 -7.92 7.38 -12.02
CA GLN A 133 -8.32 8.53 -12.83
C GLN A 133 -7.35 9.70 -12.65
N TRP A 134 -6.96 9.97 -11.40
CA TRP A 134 -5.94 10.97 -11.10
C TRP A 134 -4.59 10.60 -11.72
N VAL A 135 -4.16 9.33 -11.61
CA VAL A 135 -2.92 8.83 -12.23
C VAL A 135 -2.98 9.03 -13.74
N ALA A 136 -4.08 8.68 -14.39
CA ALA A 136 -4.26 8.86 -15.84
C ALA A 136 -4.16 10.33 -16.26
N ALA A 137 -4.77 11.23 -15.50
CA ALA A 137 -4.71 12.67 -15.74
C ALA A 137 -3.29 13.25 -15.52
N ASN A 138 -2.49 12.66 -14.63
CA ASN A 138 -1.14 13.10 -14.29
C ASN A 138 -0.04 12.23 -14.94
N ARG A 139 -0.39 11.35 -15.87
CA ARG A 139 0.51 10.36 -16.47
C ARG A 139 1.79 10.96 -17.03
N ALA A 140 1.71 12.10 -17.70
CA ALA A 140 2.87 12.78 -18.29
C ALA A 140 3.96 13.14 -17.26
N ALA A 141 3.55 13.40 -16.00
CA ALA A 141 4.47 13.71 -14.90
C ALA A 141 4.94 12.47 -14.13
N LEU A 142 4.30 11.31 -14.35
CA LEU A 142 4.59 10.05 -13.62
C LEU A 142 5.40 9.07 -14.48
N ALA A 143 5.02 8.88 -15.73
CA ALA A 143 5.73 8.08 -16.73
C ALA A 143 5.18 8.42 -18.14
N PRO A 144 5.77 9.36 -18.86
CA PRO A 144 5.17 9.92 -20.08
C PRO A 144 4.99 8.87 -21.19
N ASN A 145 5.85 7.87 -21.26
CA ASN A 145 5.91 6.93 -22.39
C ASN A 145 5.41 5.51 -22.08
N GLY A 146 4.97 5.24 -20.84
CA GLY A 146 4.66 3.88 -20.39
C GLY A 146 3.17 3.58 -20.20
N PRO A 147 2.77 2.31 -20.05
CA PRO A 147 1.41 1.92 -19.70
C PRO A 147 1.04 2.29 -18.26
N LEU A 148 -0.25 2.30 -17.97
CA LEU A 148 -0.82 2.27 -16.63
C LEU A 148 -1.28 0.83 -16.32
N VAL A 149 -0.85 0.30 -15.17
CA VAL A 149 -1.14 -1.05 -14.69
C VAL A 149 -1.74 -1.02 -13.29
#